data_fc60b0b43d4fca9311b16976ca1084df
#
_entry.id   fc60b0b43d4fca9311b16976ca1084df
#
_cell.length_a   1.000
_cell.length_b   1.000
_cell.length_c   1.000
_cell.angle_alpha   90.00
_cell.angle_beta   90.00
_cell.angle_gamma   90.00
#
_symmetry.space_group_name_H-M   'P 1'
#
loop_
_entity.id
_entity.type
_entity.pdbx_description
1 polymer ?
#
loop_
_entity_poly.entity_id
_entity_poly.type
_entity_poly.pdbx_seq_one_letter_code
_entity_poly.pdbx_strand_id
1 'polypeptide(L)'
;KLYEEDENYTDLDINSQLKNLEKSIVRTDILKNKNRIDGRGLSDVRPISCEVGVLPRTHGSALFTRGETQALVVTTLGMSDDEQRVESLNGMQRNRFMLHYNFPPFSVGECGRIGTGRREIGHGKLAWRAINSSLPKSENFPYTLRVVSEITESNGSSSMATVCGTSLALMDAGVPIKEPVAGIAMGLIKEGKNFSVLSDILGDEDHLGDMDFKVAGTKDGITSLQMDIKITGITFEIMEKALDQAKGGREHILGEMNKALKDSRKEFSKHTPKMEIIKVDKKDIATVIGKGGATIREIVETSGAKVDVKDTGEVTVAAPDEESRNKAIEFIKSLVAKPEMGKIYKGKVVKIMEFGAFVNFLGKQDGLVHISELASKRVEKVGDIVKEGDEVSVKVVG
;
A
#
# COMPACT_ATOMS: atom_id res chain seq x y z
N LYS A 1 -19.21 -18.23 -50.20
CA LYS A 1 -19.89 -18.65 -51.45
C LYS A 1 -21.40 -18.51 -51.41
N LEU A 2 -22.12 -18.91 -50.34
CA LEU A 2 -23.57 -18.75 -50.21
C LEU A 2 -23.99 -17.26 -50.05
N TYR A 3 -23.08 -16.42 -49.66
CA TYR A 3 -23.32 -15.01 -49.35
C TYR A 3 -23.25 -14.09 -50.61
N GLU A 4 -22.45 -14.44 -51.56
CA GLU A 4 -22.31 -13.63 -52.79
C GLU A 4 -23.53 -13.69 -53.73
N GLU A 5 -24.50 -14.58 -53.41
CA GLU A 5 -25.68 -14.85 -54.26
C GLU A 5 -27.00 -14.32 -53.69
N ASP A 6 -27.04 -13.78 -52.44
CA ASP A 6 -28.30 -13.37 -51.78
C ASP A 6 -28.16 -11.94 -51.18
N GLU A 7 -28.68 -10.95 -51.89
CA GLU A 7 -28.70 -9.55 -51.51
C GLU A 7 -29.58 -9.24 -50.24
N ASN A 8 -30.24 -10.25 -49.67
CA ASN A 8 -31.15 -10.08 -48.54
C ASN A 8 -30.44 -10.10 -47.17
N TYR A 9 -29.17 -10.44 -47.08
CA TYR A 9 -28.40 -10.52 -45.83
C TYR A 9 -27.25 -9.52 -45.79
N THR A 10 -27.10 -8.80 -44.70
CA THR A 10 -25.97 -7.91 -44.44
C THR A 10 -24.80 -8.65 -43.75
N ASP A 11 -23.59 -8.10 -43.84
CA ASP A 11 -22.43 -8.59 -43.05
C ASP A 11 -22.72 -8.65 -41.55
N LEU A 12 -23.54 -7.73 -41.05
CA LEU A 12 -23.97 -7.70 -39.65
C LEU A 12 -24.85 -8.89 -39.30
N ASP A 13 -25.77 -9.29 -40.20
CA ASP A 13 -26.66 -10.46 -39.98
C ASP A 13 -25.85 -11.74 -39.92
N ILE A 14 -24.92 -11.91 -40.84
CA ILE A 14 -24.06 -13.09 -40.91
C ILE A 14 -23.15 -13.18 -39.69
N ASN A 15 -22.48 -12.11 -39.33
CA ASN A 15 -21.64 -12.06 -38.15
C ASN A 15 -22.44 -12.33 -36.85
N SER A 16 -23.68 -11.83 -36.77
CA SER A 16 -24.57 -12.12 -35.66
C SER A 16 -24.92 -13.61 -35.55
N GLN A 17 -25.24 -14.24 -36.70
CA GLN A 17 -25.58 -15.68 -36.73
C GLN A 17 -24.36 -16.56 -36.45
N LEU A 18 -23.18 -16.18 -36.91
CA LEU A 18 -21.93 -16.88 -36.57
C LEU A 18 -21.64 -16.84 -35.08
N LYS A 19 -21.77 -15.66 -34.44
CA LYS A 19 -21.63 -15.53 -33.00
C LYS A 19 -22.68 -16.36 -32.21
N ASN A 20 -23.93 -16.39 -32.69
CA ASN A 20 -24.97 -17.21 -32.06
C ASN A 20 -24.66 -18.72 -32.19
N LEU A 21 -24.14 -19.14 -33.32
CA LEU A 21 -23.72 -20.53 -33.54
C LEU A 21 -22.54 -20.89 -32.62
N GLU A 22 -21.51 -20.07 -32.57
CA GLU A 22 -20.36 -20.21 -31.68
C GLU A 22 -20.82 -20.32 -30.21
N LYS A 23 -21.64 -19.37 -29.75
CA LYS A 23 -22.25 -19.39 -28.44
C LYS A 23 -23.00 -20.71 -28.15
N SER A 24 -23.77 -21.19 -29.10
CA SER A 24 -24.54 -22.44 -28.94
C SER A 24 -23.64 -23.67 -28.82
N ILE A 25 -22.58 -23.74 -29.64
CA ILE A 25 -21.61 -24.84 -29.63
C ILE A 25 -20.85 -24.85 -28.29
N VAL A 26 -20.22 -23.73 -27.88
CA VAL A 26 -19.44 -23.65 -26.65
C VAL A 26 -20.30 -23.96 -25.43
N ARG A 27 -21.46 -23.35 -25.31
CA ARG A 27 -22.37 -23.56 -24.16
C ARG A 27 -22.86 -25.02 -24.08
N THR A 28 -23.14 -25.63 -25.23
CA THR A 28 -23.56 -27.04 -25.30
C THR A 28 -22.43 -27.97 -24.88
N ASP A 29 -21.21 -27.72 -25.32
CA ASP A 29 -20.05 -28.55 -24.99
C ASP A 29 -19.73 -28.46 -23.47
N ILE A 30 -19.73 -27.26 -22.89
CA ILE A 30 -19.56 -27.07 -21.45
C ILE A 30 -20.66 -27.78 -20.63
N LEU A 31 -21.92 -27.68 -21.04
CA LEU A 31 -23.00 -28.28 -20.28
C LEU A 31 -23.07 -29.80 -20.40
N LYS A 32 -22.84 -30.35 -21.61
CA LYS A 32 -23.00 -31.80 -21.86
C LYS A 32 -21.71 -32.57 -21.61
N ASN A 33 -20.59 -32.06 -22.17
CA ASN A 33 -19.31 -32.79 -22.18
C ASN A 33 -18.39 -32.35 -21.04
N LYS A 34 -18.72 -31.26 -20.35
CA LYS A 34 -17.89 -30.65 -19.27
C LYS A 34 -16.53 -30.23 -19.79
N ASN A 35 -16.44 -29.93 -21.09
CA ASN A 35 -15.22 -29.54 -21.77
C ASN A 35 -15.24 -28.03 -22.06
N ARG A 36 -14.18 -27.33 -21.71
CA ARG A 36 -14.03 -25.89 -21.90
C ARG A 36 -13.28 -25.59 -23.21
N ILE A 37 -13.26 -24.32 -23.64
CA ILE A 37 -12.65 -23.86 -24.89
C ILE A 37 -11.19 -24.28 -24.99
N ASP A 38 -10.46 -24.24 -23.86
CA ASP A 38 -9.04 -24.57 -23.76
C ASP A 38 -8.77 -26.01 -23.28
N GLY A 39 -9.80 -26.83 -23.19
CA GLY A 39 -9.71 -28.24 -22.77
C GLY A 39 -9.62 -28.48 -21.26
N ARG A 40 -9.64 -27.43 -20.43
CA ARG A 40 -9.68 -27.58 -18.96
C ARG A 40 -11.02 -28.12 -18.47
N GLY A 41 -10.98 -28.77 -17.29
CA GLY A 41 -12.18 -29.11 -16.55
C GLY A 41 -12.84 -27.86 -15.92
N LEU A 42 -14.06 -28.01 -15.40
CA LEU A 42 -14.86 -26.88 -14.90
C LEU A 42 -14.24 -26.17 -13.71
N SER A 43 -13.47 -26.88 -12.88
CA SER A 43 -12.86 -26.36 -11.65
C SER A 43 -11.38 -25.99 -11.80
N ASP A 44 -10.79 -26.23 -12.97
CA ASP A 44 -9.38 -26.05 -13.19
C ASP A 44 -9.00 -24.58 -13.28
N VAL A 45 -7.87 -24.25 -12.66
CA VAL A 45 -7.21 -22.94 -12.73
C VAL A 45 -6.01 -23.06 -13.69
N ARG A 46 -5.81 -22.04 -14.53
CA ARG A 46 -4.66 -21.97 -15.43
C ARG A 46 -3.34 -22.02 -14.67
N PRO A 47 -2.23 -22.43 -15.29
CA PRO A 47 -0.92 -22.41 -14.68
C PRO A 47 -0.59 -21.01 -14.13
N ILE A 48 0.00 -20.97 -12.94
CA ILE A 48 0.35 -19.74 -12.24
C ILE A 48 1.87 -19.65 -12.11
N SER A 49 2.42 -18.49 -12.41
CA SER A 49 3.79 -18.11 -12.09
C SER A 49 3.80 -16.82 -11.28
N CYS A 50 4.60 -16.80 -10.22
CA CYS A 50 4.73 -15.65 -9.34
C CYS A 50 6.22 -15.34 -9.14
N GLU A 51 6.60 -14.09 -9.40
CA GLU A 51 7.93 -13.58 -9.16
C GLU A 51 7.85 -12.34 -8.28
N VAL A 52 8.79 -12.18 -7.34
CA VAL A 52 8.87 -11.01 -6.44
C VAL A 52 10.24 -10.37 -6.52
N GLY A 53 10.33 -9.07 -6.20
CA GLY A 53 11.58 -8.33 -6.32
C GLY A 53 12.03 -8.12 -7.76
N VAL A 54 11.09 -8.08 -8.71
CA VAL A 54 11.37 -8.03 -10.17
C VAL A 54 12.06 -6.73 -10.56
N LEU A 55 11.72 -5.62 -9.90
CA LEU A 55 12.26 -4.30 -10.19
C LEU A 55 13.24 -3.85 -9.09
N PRO A 56 14.52 -3.55 -9.43
CA PRO A 56 15.58 -3.41 -8.42
C PRO A 56 15.53 -2.11 -7.61
N ARG A 57 14.76 -1.11 -8.04
CA ARG A 57 14.69 0.21 -7.38
C ARG A 57 13.37 0.50 -6.69
N THR A 58 12.41 -0.39 -6.80
CA THR A 58 11.10 -0.26 -6.14
C THR A 58 11.20 -0.66 -4.67
N HIS A 59 10.20 -0.29 -3.87
CA HIS A 59 10.13 -0.72 -2.48
C HIS A 59 9.66 -2.17 -2.37
N GLY A 60 8.77 -2.61 -3.28
CA GLY A 60 8.38 -3.98 -3.52
C GLY A 60 7.77 -4.12 -4.91
N SER A 61 7.91 -5.27 -5.52
CA SER A 61 7.35 -5.57 -6.84
C SER A 61 7.05 -7.04 -7.00
N ALA A 62 6.02 -7.33 -7.80
CA ALA A 62 5.65 -8.69 -8.15
C ALA A 62 5.19 -8.76 -9.60
N LEU A 63 5.53 -9.85 -10.27
CA LEU A 63 4.97 -10.25 -11.53
C LEU A 63 4.10 -11.48 -11.28
N PHE A 64 2.81 -11.32 -11.46
CA PHE A 64 1.83 -12.40 -11.33
C PHE A 64 1.30 -12.76 -12.71
N THR A 65 1.46 -14.02 -13.08
CA THR A 65 0.99 -14.57 -14.36
C THR A 65 0.05 -15.74 -14.11
N ARG A 66 -1.09 -15.76 -14.77
CA ARG A 66 -2.07 -16.83 -14.76
C ARG A 66 -2.49 -17.13 -16.21
N GLY A 67 -1.90 -18.18 -16.80
CA GLY A 67 -2.03 -18.43 -18.23
C GLY A 67 -1.61 -17.18 -19.03
N GLU A 68 -2.51 -16.67 -19.86
CA GLU A 68 -2.35 -15.48 -20.70
C GLU A 68 -2.81 -14.19 -20.00
N THR A 69 -2.75 -14.11 -18.69
CA THR A 69 -3.08 -12.90 -17.94
C THR A 69 -1.92 -12.56 -17.02
N GLN A 70 -1.31 -11.40 -17.21
CA GLN A 70 -0.13 -10.99 -16.48
C GLN A 70 -0.29 -9.56 -15.93
N ALA A 71 0.09 -9.40 -14.66
CA ALA A 71 0.10 -8.12 -13.96
C ALA A 71 1.48 -7.87 -13.33
N LEU A 72 2.13 -6.78 -13.72
CA LEU A 72 3.31 -6.24 -13.05
C LEU A 72 2.84 -5.23 -12.00
N VAL A 73 3.06 -5.56 -10.74
CA VAL A 73 2.58 -4.75 -9.62
C VAL A 73 3.73 -4.19 -8.80
N VAL A 74 3.67 -2.90 -8.53
CA VAL A 74 4.70 -2.15 -7.82
C VAL A 74 4.11 -1.48 -6.59
N THR A 75 4.76 -1.67 -5.45
CA THR A 75 4.43 -1.00 -4.19
C THR A 75 5.45 0.08 -3.86
N THR A 76 4.95 1.26 -3.52
CA THR A 76 5.75 2.39 -3.00
C THR A 76 5.26 2.75 -1.60
N LEU A 77 6.19 2.89 -0.67
CA LEU A 77 5.98 3.33 0.71
C LEU A 77 6.30 4.81 0.80
N GLY A 78 5.37 5.60 1.23
CA GLY A 78 5.48 7.06 1.38
C GLY A 78 5.19 7.51 2.80
N MET A 79 5.16 8.83 2.98
CA MET A 79 4.87 9.50 4.25
C MET A 79 3.42 9.99 4.31
N SER A 80 3.04 10.59 5.44
CA SER A 80 1.71 11.20 5.62
C SER A 80 1.41 12.33 4.63
N ASP A 81 2.43 13.05 4.17
CA ASP A 81 2.27 14.10 3.15
C ASP A 81 1.90 13.54 1.76
N ASP A 82 2.26 12.26 1.52
CA ASP A 82 1.98 11.55 0.27
C ASP A 82 0.55 10.95 0.24
N GLU A 83 -0.23 11.11 1.32
CA GLU A 83 -1.62 10.66 1.37
C GLU A 83 -2.48 11.36 0.31
N GLN A 84 -3.34 10.59 -0.32
CA GLN A 84 -4.32 11.13 -1.26
C GLN A 84 -5.34 12.00 -0.52
N ARG A 85 -5.46 13.26 -0.91
CA ARG A 85 -6.49 14.19 -0.43
C ARG A 85 -7.68 14.12 -1.38
N VAL A 86 -8.85 13.79 -0.85
CA VAL A 86 -10.10 13.72 -1.61
C VAL A 86 -11.08 14.71 -1.02
N GLU A 87 -11.42 15.73 -1.79
CA GLU A 87 -12.54 16.62 -1.48
C GLU A 87 -13.85 15.99 -1.94
N SER A 88 -14.79 15.88 -1.03
CA SER A 88 -16.14 15.39 -1.29
C SER A 88 -17.19 16.29 -0.65
N LEU A 89 -18.47 16.08 -0.96
CA LEU A 89 -19.58 16.80 -0.31
C LEU A 89 -19.59 16.59 1.23
N ASN A 90 -18.99 15.51 1.72
CA ASN A 90 -18.87 15.22 3.14
C ASN A 90 -17.58 15.77 3.79
N GLY A 91 -16.84 16.62 3.07
CA GLY A 91 -15.58 17.21 3.53
C GLY A 91 -14.34 16.55 2.93
N MET A 92 -13.17 16.96 3.44
CA MET A 92 -11.87 16.47 3.00
C MET A 92 -11.55 15.14 3.70
N GLN A 93 -11.21 14.13 2.91
CA GLN A 93 -10.75 12.83 3.39
C GLN A 93 -9.30 12.60 2.97
N ARG A 94 -8.53 11.91 3.81
CA ARG A 94 -7.17 11.46 3.51
C ARG A 94 -7.14 9.95 3.40
N ASN A 95 -6.64 9.45 2.28
CA ASN A 95 -6.49 8.04 2.02
C ASN A 95 -5.01 7.67 2.02
N ARG A 96 -4.60 6.83 2.97
CA ARG A 96 -3.22 6.34 3.07
C ARG A 96 -2.93 5.15 2.15
N PHE A 97 -3.96 4.49 1.63
CA PHE A 97 -3.81 3.38 0.69
C PHE A 97 -4.42 3.76 -0.66
N MET A 98 -3.60 3.75 -1.69
CA MET A 98 -3.97 4.02 -3.07
C MET A 98 -3.61 2.81 -3.93
N LEU A 99 -4.54 2.41 -4.82
CA LEU A 99 -4.29 1.38 -5.82
C LEU A 99 -4.72 1.90 -7.18
N HIS A 100 -3.77 1.94 -8.10
CA HIS A 100 -3.96 2.35 -9.49
C HIS A 100 -3.86 1.11 -10.37
N TYR A 101 -4.89 0.90 -11.16
CA TYR A 101 -4.98 -0.20 -12.11
C TYR A 101 -4.92 0.40 -13.52
N ASN A 102 -3.95 -0.04 -14.30
CA ASN A 102 -3.74 0.40 -15.67
C ASN A 102 -3.93 -0.79 -16.62
N PHE A 103 -4.79 -0.59 -17.62
CA PHE A 103 -5.12 -1.58 -18.62
C PHE A 103 -4.86 -0.99 -20.01
N PRO A 104 -3.60 -0.95 -20.45
CA PRO A 104 -3.27 -0.40 -21.76
C PRO A 104 -3.82 -1.29 -22.88
N PRO A 105 -4.20 -0.72 -24.04
CA PRO A 105 -4.79 -1.47 -25.15
C PRO A 105 -3.91 -2.63 -25.64
N PHE A 106 -2.59 -2.49 -25.58
CA PHE A 106 -1.66 -3.54 -25.99
C PHE A 106 -1.80 -4.83 -25.17
N SER A 107 -2.34 -4.77 -23.94
CA SER A 107 -2.54 -5.96 -23.10
C SER A 107 -3.51 -6.99 -23.71
N VAL A 108 -4.32 -6.56 -24.67
CA VAL A 108 -5.23 -7.41 -25.46
C VAL A 108 -4.91 -7.36 -26.96
N GLY A 109 -3.71 -6.88 -27.31
CA GLY A 109 -3.27 -6.79 -28.71
C GLY A 109 -3.94 -5.71 -29.54
N GLU A 110 -4.56 -4.71 -28.90
CA GLU A 110 -5.29 -3.64 -29.57
C GLU A 110 -4.50 -2.33 -29.63
N CYS A 111 -4.84 -1.49 -30.60
CA CYS A 111 -4.44 -0.09 -30.63
C CYS A 111 -5.58 0.77 -30.07
N GLY A 112 -5.26 1.68 -29.15
CA GLY A 112 -6.28 2.52 -28.52
C GLY A 112 -5.70 3.74 -27.82
N ARG A 113 -6.58 4.57 -27.25
CA ARG A 113 -6.15 5.72 -26.46
C ARG A 113 -5.54 5.29 -25.15
N ILE A 114 -4.41 5.90 -24.79
CA ILE A 114 -3.82 5.75 -23.48
C ILE A 114 -4.53 6.71 -22.53
N GLY A 115 -5.10 6.19 -21.44
CA GLY A 115 -5.79 7.00 -20.42
C GLY A 115 -6.67 6.15 -19.53
N THR A 116 -7.00 6.69 -18.37
CA THR A 116 -7.83 5.98 -17.38
C THR A 116 -9.31 6.13 -17.74
N GLY A 117 -9.95 5.03 -18.06
CA GLY A 117 -11.40 4.95 -18.31
C GLY A 117 -12.19 4.49 -17.08
N ARG A 118 -13.50 4.35 -17.24
CA ARG A 118 -14.39 3.86 -16.17
C ARG A 118 -14.07 2.43 -15.74
N ARG A 119 -13.63 1.60 -16.67
CA ARG A 119 -13.25 0.20 -16.42
C ARG A 119 -12.07 0.12 -15.46
N GLU A 120 -11.02 0.91 -15.72
CA GLU A 120 -9.82 0.95 -14.91
C GLU A 120 -10.14 1.42 -13.48
N ILE A 121 -10.98 2.45 -13.34
CA ILE A 121 -11.41 2.96 -12.03
C ILE A 121 -12.18 1.86 -11.26
N GLY A 122 -13.12 1.19 -11.91
CA GLY A 122 -13.92 0.13 -11.30
C GLY A 122 -13.09 -1.08 -10.87
N HIS A 123 -12.19 -1.56 -11.74
CA HIS A 123 -11.30 -2.69 -11.45
C HIS A 123 -10.28 -2.34 -10.36
N GLY A 124 -9.70 -1.15 -10.41
CA GLY A 124 -8.81 -0.65 -9.37
C GLY A 124 -9.51 -0.58 -8.00
N LYS A 125 -10.76 -0.09 -7.96
CA LYS A 125 -11.53 -0.03 -6.72
C LYS A 125 -11.92 -1.40 -6.17
N LEU A 126 -12.18 -2.37 -7.04
CA LEU A 126 -12.43 -3.75 -6.65
C LEU A 126 -11.16 -4.35 -5.98
N ALA A 127 -10.00 -4.23 -6.62
CA ALA A 127 -8.73 -4.70 -6.07
C ALA A 127 -8.37 -3.97 -4.76
N TRP A 128 -8.60 -2.66 -4.70
CA TRP A 128 -8.41 -1.87 -3.47
C TRP A 128 -9.25 -2.43 -2.31
N ARG A 129 -10.55 -2.70 -2.54
CA ARG A 129 -11.44 -3.27 -1.51
C ARG A 129 -10.97 -4.65 -1.06
N ALA A 130 -10.53 -5.48 -2.01
CA ALA A 130 -10.05 -6.83 -1.72
C ALA A 130 -8.87 -6.83 -0.74
N ILE A 131 -7.94 -5.90 -0.89
CA ILE A 131 -6.69 -5.81 -0.12
C ILE A 131 -6.85 -5.03 1.18
N ASN A 132 -7.69 -3.98 1.19
CA ASN A 132 -7.74 -2.99 2.27
C ASN A 132 -7.97 -3.59 3.66
N SER A 133 -8.77 -4.67 3.77
CA SER A 133 -9.04 -5.35 5.05
C SER A 133 -7.83 -6.10 5.63
N SER A 134 -6.87 -6.49 4.78
CA SER A 134 -5.65 -7.20 5.18
C SER A 134 -4.51 -6.26 5.55
N LEU A 135 -4.63 -4.96 5.30
CA LEU A 135 -3.59 -3.99 5.63
C LEU A 135 -3.43 -3.79 7.14
N PRO A 136 -2.22 -3.50 7.61
CA PRO A 136 -1.97 -3.13 8.99
C PRO A 136 -2.61 -1.78 9.32
N LYS A 137 -2.94 -1.57 10.60
CA LYS A 137 -3.40 -0.26 11.09
C LYS A 137 -2.27 0.77 11.01
N SER A 138 -2.61 2.06 10.87
CA SER A 138 -1.64 3.15 10.79
C SER A 138 -0.74 3.27 12.02
N GLU A 139 -1.26 2.92 13.20
CA GLU A 139 -0.50 2.94 14.47
C GLU A 139 0.66 1.94 14.48
N ASN A 140 0.51 0.82 13.76
CA ASN A 140 1.50 -0.25 13.70
C ASN A 140 2.41 -0.14 12.46
N PHE A 141 1.95 0.57 11.43
CA PHE A 141 2.67 0.72 10.17
C PHE A 141 2.35 2.09 9.56
N PRO A 142 3.11 3.13 9.87
CA PRO A 142 2.75 4.53 9.59
C PRO A 142 3.00 4.99 8.15
N TYR A 143 3.30 4.07 7.24
CA TYR A 143 3.54 4.40 5.84
C TYR A 143 2.23 4.63 5.07
N THR A 144 2.27 5.59 4.16
CA THR A 144 1.33 5.70 3.04
C THR A 144 1.70 4.66 2.00
N LEU A 145 0.70 3.94 1.49
CA LEU A 145 0.87 2.85 0.55
C LEU A 145 0.33 3.27 -0.83
N ARG A 146 1.17 3.26 -1.83
CA ARG A 146 0.76 3.43 -3.22
C ARG A 146 1.12 2.18 -4.01
N VAL A 147 0.11 1.54 -4.59
CA VAL A 147 0.27 0.38 -5.46
C VAL A 147 -0.13 0.76 -6.88
N VAL A 148 0.68 0.37 -7.84
CA VAL A 148 0.41 0.51 -9.27
C VAL A 148 0.46 -0.86 -9.90
N SER A 149 -0.61 -1.25 -10.59
CA SER A 149 -0.72 -2.51 -11.33
C SER A 149 -0.79 -2.20 -12.81
N GLU A 150 0.22 -2.63 -13.55
CA GLU A 150 0.29 -2.57 -15.01
C GLU A 150 -0.10 -3.93 -15.57
N ILE A 151 -1.17 -3.99 -16.35
CA ILE A 151 -1.58 -5.21 -17.03
C ILE A 151 -0.81 -5.30 -18.35
N THR A 152 0.06 -6.29 -18.44
CA THR A 152 0.93 -6.50 -19.60
C THR A 152 0.30 -7.43 -20.62
N GLU A 153 -0.56 -8.36 -20.16
CA GLU A 153 -1.31 -9.29 -21.00
C GLU A 153 -2.64 -9.65 -20.29
N SER A 154 -3.71 -9.88 -21.06
CA SER A 154 -5.02 -10.21 -20.48
C SER A 154 -5.87 -11.11 -21.36
N ASN A 155 -6.19 -12.30 -20.83
CA ASN A 155 -7.24 -13.19 -21.32
C ASN A 155 -8.07 -13.70 -20.12
N GLY A 156 -8.97 -12.83 -19.63
CA GLY A 156 -9.85 -13.11 -18.47
C GLY A 156 -9.29 -12.64 -17.12
N SER A 157 -10.07 -11.83 -16.46
CA SER A 157 -9.93 -11.32 -15.09
C SER A 157 -8.55 -10.80 -14.67
N SER A 158 -8.07 -9.78 -15.36
CA SER A 158 -6.87 -9.02 -14.97
C SER A 158 -7.01 -8.30 -13.61
N SER A 159 -8.24 -7.96 -13.17
CA SER A 159 -8.47 -7.40 -11.83
C SER A 159 -8.12 -8.39 -10.71
N MET A 160 -8.39 -9.69 -10.91
CA MET A 160 -8.02 -10.72 -9.93
C MET A 160 -6.52 -11.03 -9.97
N ALA A 161 -5.87 -10.93 -11.13
CA ALA A 161 -4.41 -10.94 -11.22
C ALA A 161 -3.79 -9.76 -10.45
N THR A 162 -4.39 -8.56 -10.56
CA THR A 162 -4.00 -7.38 -9.78
C THR A 162 -4.12 -7.62 -8.27
N VAL A 163 -5.16 -8.28 -7.79
CA VAL A 163 -5.31 -8.63 -6.37
C VAL A 163 -4.15 -9.51 -5.90
N CYS A 164 -3.86 -10.59 -6.64
CA CYS A 164 -2.78 -11.52 -6.31
C CYS A 164 -1.41 -10.82 -6.35
N GLY A 165 -1.12 -10.09 -7.44
CA GLY A 165 0.12 -9.33 -7.58
C GLY A 165 0.28 -8.23 -6.53
N THR A 166 -0.81 -7.54 -6.14
CA THR A 166 -0.79 -6.53 -5.07
C THR A 166 -0.45 -7.16 -3.72
N SER A 167 -1.05 -8.30 -3.41
CA SER A 167 -0.74 -9.04 -2.17
C SER A 167 0.75 -9.37 -2.10
N LEU A 168 1.32 -9.94 -3.17
CA LEU A 168 2.74 -10.26 -3.26
C LEU A 168 3.65 -9.01 -3.22
N ALA A 169 3.32 -7.95 -3.95
CA ALA A 169 4.12 -6.73 -3.98
C ALA A 169 4.14 -5.99 -2.65
N LEU A 170 3.05 -6.01 -1.89
CA LEU A 170 2.99 -5.49 -0.52
C LEU A 170 3.86 -6.32 0.43
N MET A 171 3.80 -7.65 0.34
CA MET A 171 4.64 -8.56 1.13
C MET A 171 6.12 -8.39 0.79
N ASP A 172 6.46 -8.23 -0.49
CA ASP A 172 7.82 -7.96 -0.96
C ASP A 172 8.35 -6.61 -0.46
N ALA A 173 7.48 -5.61 -0.34
CA ALA A 173 7.80 -4.31 0.26
C ALA A 173 7.98 -4.34 1.79
N GLY A 174 7.76 -5.48 2.45
CA GLY A 174 7.82 -5.60 3.91
C GLY A 174 6.58 -5.06 4.63
N VAL A 175 5.47 -4.86 3.93
CA VAL A 175 4.21 -4.48 4.58
C VAL A 175 3.66 -5.67 5.35
N PRO A 176 3.45 -5.58 6.68
CA PRO A 176 2.96 -6.69 7.49
C PRO A 176 1.45 -6.85 7.31
N ILE A 177 1.04 -7.34 6.12
CA ILE A 177 -0.37 -7.67 5.88
C ILE A 177 -0.78 -8.82 6.79
N LYS A 178 -2.05 -8.84 7.20
CA LYS A 178 -2.57 -9.86 8.13
C LYS A 178 -2.49 -11.25 7.54
N GLU A 179 -2.93 -11.39 6.28
CA GLU A 179 -2.93 -12.62 5.51
C GLU A 179 -2.84 -12.29 4.00
N PRO A 180 -2.20 -13.15 3.20
CA PRO A 180 -2.22 -13.01 1.75
C PRO A 180 -3.63 -13.08 1.19
N VAL A 181 -3.89 -12.32 0.14
CA VAL A 181 -5.19 -12.26 -0.54
C VAL A 181 -5.03 -12.76 -1.96
N ALA A 182 -5.82 -13.75 -2.35
CA ALA A 182 -5.95 -14.20 -3.73
C ALA A 182 -7.32 -13.85 -4.30
N GLY A 183 -7.40 -13.75 -5.62
CA GLY A 183 -8.62 -13.49 -6.34
C GLY A 183 -8.82 -14.45 -7.51
N ILE A 184 -10.09 -14.85 -7.75
CA ILE A 184 -10.49 -15.70 -8.86
C ILE A 184 -11.75 -15.17 -9.52
N ALA A 185 -11.88 -15.37 -10.83
CA ALA A 185 -13.11 -15.10 -11.56
C ALA A 185 -13.82 -16.42 -11.89
N MET A 186 -15.08 -16.46 -11.55
CA MET A 186 -16.00 -17.58 -11.80
C MET A 186 -16.98 -17.20 -12.89
N GLY A 187 -17.41 -18.18 -13.69
CA GLY A 187 -18.45 -18.01 -14.68
C GLY A 187 -19.60 -18.97 -14.47
N LEU A 188 -20.70 -18.67 -15.14
CA LEU A 188 -21.89 -19.51 -15.15
C LEU A 188 -22.37 -19.71 -16.58
N ILE A 189 -22.66 -20.96 -16.94
CA ILE A 189 -23.43 -21.32 -18.13
C ILE A 189 -24.68 -22.01 -17.65
N LYS A 190 -25.88 -21.51 -18.04
CA LYS A 190 -27.17 -22.01 -17.61
C LYS A 190 -28.13 -22.12 -18.79
N GLU A 191 -28.72 -23.30 -18.98
CA GLU A 191 -29.76 -23.52 -19.95
C GLU A 191 -30.95 -24.26 -19.26
N GLY A 192 -32.04 -23.55 -19.10
CA GLY A 192 -33.18 -24.03 -18.35
C GLY A 192 -32.82 -24.37 -16.90
N LYS A 193 -32.90 -25.67 -16.56
CA LYS A 193 -32.53 -26.19 -15.24
C LYS A 193 -31.07 -26.65 -15.15
N ASN A 194 -30.41 -26.85 -16.27
CA ASN A 194 -29.01 -27.30 -16.30
C ASN A 194 -28.06 -26.11 -16.16
N PHE A 195 -27.04 -26.27 -15.35
CA PHE A 195 -26.01 -25.25 -15.19
C PHE A 195 -24.61 -25.85 -14.93
N SER A 196 -23.62 -25.11 -15.27
CA SER A 196 -22.20 -25.37 -14.95
C SER A 196 -21.55 -24.10 -14.45
N VAL A 197 -20.84 -24.23 -13.34
CA VAL A 197 -19.97 -23.15 -12.79
C VAL A 197 -18.56 -23.40 -13.28
N LEU A 198 -17.88 -22.35 -13.74
CA LEU A 198 -16.52 -22.38 -14.28
C LEU A 198 -15.59 -21.61 -13.35
N SER A 199 -14.43 -22.20 -13.02
CA SER A 199 -13.35 -21.51 -12.33
C SER A 199 -12.38 -20.87 -13.29
N ASP A 200 -11.83 -19.69 -12.96
CA ASP A 200 -10.83 -19.00 -13.75
C ASP A 200 -11.20 -18.89 -15.23
N ILE A 201 -12.25 -18.12 -15.48
CA ILE A 201 -12.81 -17.95 -16.82
C ILE A 201 -11.90 -17.17 -17.76
N LEU A 202 -11.92 -17.56 -19.02
CA LEU A 202 -11.34 -16.82 -20.14
C LEU A 202 -12.22 -15.63 -20.53
N GLY A 203 -11.67 -14.72 -21.35
CA GLY A 203 -12.43 -13.59 -21.89
C GLY A 203 -13.66 -14.02 -22.71
N ASP A 204 -13.52 -15.05 -23.54
CA ASP A 204 -14.62 -15.60 -24.34
C ASP A 204 -15.68 -16.26 -23.45
N GLU A 205 -15.28 -16.97 -22.41
CA GLU A 205 -16.20 -17.59 -21.47
C GLU A 205 -16.98 -16.55 -20.64
N ASP A 206 -16.35 -15.41 -20.30
CA ASP A 206 -17.05 -14.27 -19.72
C ASP A 206 -18.07 -13.71 -20.73
N HIS A 207 -17.66 -13.49 -21.97
CA HIS A 207 -18.54 -12.91 -23.00
C HIS A 207 -19.73 -13.81 -23.33
N LEU A 208 -19.52 -15.12 -23.44
CA LEU A 208 -20.55 -16.10 -23.78
C LEU A 208 -21.37 -16.58 -22.58
N GLY A 209 -20.91 -16.31 -21.36
CA GLY A 209 -21.50 -16.75 -20.09
C GLY A 209 -22.69 -15.92 -19.63
N ASP A 210 -23.35 -16.41 -18.59
CA ASP A 210 -24.57 -15.84 -17.98
C ASP A 210 -24.27 -15.07 -16.69
N MET A 211 -23.09 -15.26 -16.10
CA MET A 211 -22.61 -14.58 -14.91
C MET A 211 -21.09 -14.48 -14.94
N ASP A 212 -20.57 -13.32 -14.57
CA ASP A 212 -19.18 -13.06 -14.17
C ASP A 212 -19.17 -12.79 -12.65
N PHE A 213 -18.42 -13.59 -11.91
CA PHE A 213 -18.42 -13.58 -10.46
C PHE A 213 -16.98 -13.56 -9.92
N LYS A 214 -16.53 -12.41 -9.46
CA LYS A 214 -15.17 -12.22 -8.95
C LYS A 214 -15.16 -12.31 -7.43
N VAL A 215 -14.35 -13.22 -6.90
CA VAL A 215 -14.21 -13.47 -5.47
C VAL A 215 -12.76 -13.32 -5.07
N ALA A 216 -12.50 -12.41 -4.14
CA ALA A 216 -11.19 -12.25 -3.52
C ALA A 216 -11.26 -12.54 -2.02
N GLY A 217 -10.19 -13.08 -1.46
CA GLY A 217 -10.13 -13.36 -0.02
C GLY A 217 -8.85 -14.03 0.41
N THR A 218 -8.73 -14.17 1.72
CA THR A 218 -7.68 -14.91 2.41
C THR A 218 -8.04 -16.38 2.52
N LYS A 219 -7.21 -17.17 3.19
CA LYS A 219 -7.56 -18.55 3.58
C LYS A 219 -8.77 -18.61 4.53
N ASP A 220 -9.00 -17.55 5.34
CA ASP A 220 -10.03 -17.54 6.39
C ASP A 220 -11.39 -17.05 5.90
N GLY A 221 -11.42 -16.30 4.78
CA GLY A 221 -12.68 -15.78 4.27
C GLY A 221 -12.57 -14.83 3.08
N ILE A 222 -13.73 -14.38 2.64
CA ILE A 222 -13.90 -13.47 1.49
C ILE A 222 -13.70 -12.03 1.96
N THR A 223 -12.86 -11.27 1.25
CA THR A 223 -12.62 -9.84 1.51
C THR A 223 -13.33 -8.93 0.52
N SER A 224 -13.61 -9.42 -0.69
CA SER A 224 -14.35 -8.68 -1.70
C SER A 224 -15.04 -9.62 -2.67
N LEU A 225 -16.20 -9.18 -3.15
CA LEU A 225 -17.03 -9.88 -4.09
C LEU A 225 -17.62 -8.88 -5.08
N GLN A 226 -17.60 -9.23 -6.36
CA GLN A 226 -18.32 -8.53 -7.42
C GLN A 226 -19.00 -9.56 -8.31
N MET A 227 -20.25 -9.31 -8.66
CA MET A 227 -21.03 -10.16 -9.54
C MET A 227 -21.72 -9.32 -10.60
N ASP A 228 -21.64 -9.77 -11.83
CA ASP A 228 -22.40 -9.29 -12.96
C ASP A 228 -23.25 -10.43 -13.51
N ILE A 229 -24.57 -10.26 -13.52
CA ILE A 229 -25.54 -11.27 -13.95
C ILE A 229 -26.19 -10.79 -15.23
N LYS A 230 -26.09 -11.59 -16.31
CA LYS A 230 -26.63 -11.30 -17.63
C LYS A 230 -27.99 -11.96 -17.88
N ILE A 231 -28.53 -12.66 -16.87
CA ILE A 231 -29.84 -13.36 -16.87
C ILE A 231 -30.75 -12.83 -15.76
N THR A 232 -32.00 -13.19 -15.75
CA THR A 232 -33.01 -12.68 -14.81
C THR A 232 -32.71 -12.98 -13.34
N GLY A 233 -31.86 -13.95 -13.04
CA GLY A 233 -31.44 -14.29 -11.68
C GLY A 233 -30.78 -15.67 -11.58
N ILE A 234 -30.16 -15.88 -10.41
CA ILE A 234 -29.51 -17.13 -10.03
C ILE A 234 -30.17 -17.68 -8.77
N THR A 235 -30.13 -19.02 -8.59
CA THR A 235 -30.63 -19.68 -7.40
C THR A 235 -29.58 -19.73 -6.29
N PHE A 236 -30.03 -20.00 -5.05
CA PHE A 236 -29.12 -20.24 -3.93
C PHE A 236 -28.19 -21.42 -4.20
N GLU A 237 -28.67 -22.50 -4.83
CA GLU A 237 -27.86 -23.65 -5.21
C GLU A 237 -26.70 -23.26 -6.14
N ILE A 238 -26.95 -22.41 -7.13
CA ILE A 238 -25.92 -21.90 -8.04
C ILE A 238 -24.89 -21.07 -7.26
N MET A 239 -25.34 -20.19 -6.36
CA MET A 239 -24.48 -19.34 -5.56
C MET A 239 -23.61 -20.16 -4.61
N GLU A 240 -24.20 -21.11 -3.89
CA GLU A 240 -23.46 -21.99 -2.98
C GLU A 240 -22.37 -22.75 -3.73
N LYS A 241 -22.69 -23.36 -4.85
CA LYS A 241 -21.73 -24.07 -5.69
C LYS A 241 -20.63 -23.16 -6.23
N ALA A 242 -20.98 -21.93 -6.64
CA ALA A 242 -20.01 -20.95 -7.14
C ALA A 242 -19.05 -20.49 -6.04
N LEU A 243 -19.54 -20.27 -4.83
CA LEU A 243 -18.71 -19.88 -3.68
C LEU A 243 -17.78 -21.01 -3.23
N ASP A 244 -18.26 -22.24 -3.16
CA ASP A 244 -17.46 -23.41 -2.79
C ASP A 244 -16.35 -23.66 -3.82
N GLN A 245 -16.68 -23.60 -5.11
CA GLN A 245 -15.71 -23.77 -6.18
C GLN A 245 -14.70 -22.61 -6.21
N ALA A 246 -15.15 -21.37 -5.95
CA ALA A 246 -14.28 -20.21 -5.81
C ALA A 246 -13.33 -20.33 -4.60
N LYS A 247 -13.77 -20.97 -3.50
CA LYS A 247 -12.92 -21.25 -2.35
C LYS A 247 -11.76 -22.16 -2.74
N GLY A 248 -12.05 -23.30 -3.37
CA GLY A 248 -11.03 -24.24 -3.83
C GLY A 248 -10.04 -23.58 -4.81
N GLY A 249 -10.53 -22.79 -5.77
CA GLY A 249 -9.68 -22.05 -6.69
C GLY A 249 -8.78 -21.01 -6.00
N ARG A 250 -9.29 -20.25 -5.02
CA ARG A 250 -8.50 -19.28 -4.24
C ARG A 250 -7.44 -19.98 -3.38
N GLU A 251 -7.77 -21.08 -2.73
CA GLU A 251 -6.81 -21.87 -1.94
C GLU A 251 -5.68 -22.40 -2.82
N HIS A 252 -5.98 -22.88 -4.03
CA HIS A 252 -4.97 -23.26 -5.01
C HIS A 252 -4.05 -22.08 -5.37
N ILE A 253 -4.64 -20.91 -5.71
CA ILE A 253 -3.89 -19.70 -6.07
C ILE A 253 -2.99 -19.25 -4.90
N LEU A 254 -3.52 -19.21 -3.67
CA LEU A 254 -2.74 -18.91 -2.47
C LEU A 254 -1.57 -19.88 -2.28
N GLY A 255 -1.77 -21.16 -2.57
CA GLY A 255 -0.72 -22.17 -2.55
C GLY A 255 0.43 -21.85 -3.52
N GLU A 256 0.11 -21.43 -4.75
CA GLU A 256 1.11 -21.02 -5.74
C GLU A 256 1.82 -19.71 -5.33
N MET A 257 1.08 -18.71 -4.84
CA MET A 257 1.65 -17.46 -4.33
C MET A 257 2.61 -17.71 -3.17
N ASN A 258 2.26 -18.60 -2.25
CA ASN A 258 3.09 -18.95 -1.08
C ASN A 258 4.42 -19.63 -1.46
N LYS A 259 4.50 -20.27 -2.63
CA LYS A 259 5.78 -20.82 -3.13
C LYS A 259 6.77 -19.70 -3.48
N ALA A 260 6.28 -18.57 -3.97
CA ALA A 260 7.12 -17.43 -4.31
C ALA A 260 7.46 -16.58 -3.07
N LEU A 261 6.48 -16.31 -2.20
CA LEU A 261 6.67 -15.54 -0.97
C LEU A 261 5.60 -15.93 0.07
N LYS A 262 6.01 -16.64 1.12
CA LYS A 262 5.11 -17.14 2.16
C LYS A 262 4.71 -16.06 3.16
N ASP A 263 5.69 -15.30 3.62
CA ASP A 263 5.54 -14.27 4.65
C ASP A 263 6.07 -12.91 4.14
N SER A 264 5.55 -11.82 4.68
CA SER A 264 6.09 -10.50 4.38
C SER A 264 7.56 -10.39 4.74
N ARG A 265 8.36 -9.73 3.90
CA ARG A 265 9.79 -9.52 4.21
C ARG A 265 9.94 -8.75 5.52
N LYS A 266 10.93 -9.13 6.30
CA LYS A 266 11.26 -8.46 7.58
C LYS A 266 12.04 -7.17 7.37
N GLU A 267 12.82 -7.11 6.30
CA GLU A 267 13.65 -5.96 5.95
C GLU A 267 13.03 -5.20 4.78
N PHE A 268 13.06 -3.88 4.89
CA PHE A 268 12.65 -3.00 3.80
C PHE A 268 13.72 -2.93 2.71
N SER A 269 13.29 -2.62 1.49
CA SER A 269 14.21 -2.23 0.42
C SER A 269 15.12 -1.08 0.89
N LYS A 270 16.38 -1.08 0.43
CA LYS A 270 17.32 0.03 0.69
C LYS A 270 16.82 1.39 0.20
N HIS A 271 15.84 1.39 -0.71
CA HIS A 271 15.23 2.60 -1.26
C HIS A 271 14.00 3.07 -0.46
N THR A 272 13.52 2.26 0.49
CA THR A 272 12.38 2.62 1.33
C THR A 272 12.81 3.66 2.36
N PRO A 273 12.09 4.78 2.52
CA PRO A 273 12.36 5.77 3.56
C PRO A 273 12.39 5.13 4.94
N LYS A 274 13.44 5.38 5.71
CA LYS A 274 13.54 4.91 7.11
C LYS A 274 12.70 5.82 7.98
N MET A 275 11.66 5.25 8.62
CA MET A 275 10.68 5.99 9.40
C MET A 275 10.69 5.55 10.86
N GLU A 276 10.61 6.52 11.78
CA GLU A 276 10.47 6.27 13.21
C GLU A 276 9.47 7.25 13.80
N ILE A 277 8.64 6.77 14.72
CA ILE A 277 7.70 7.60 15.48
C ILE A 277 8.25 7.75 16.90
N ILE A 278 8.45 8.98 17.30
CA ILE A 278 8.77 9.34 18.69
C ILE A 278 7.60 10.09 19.32
N LYS A 279 7.45 9.98 20.63
CA LYS A 279 6.44 10.72 21.39
C LYS A 279 7.10 11.85 22.17
N VAL A 280 6.56 13.05 22.04
CA VAL A 280 6.88 14.23 22.84
C VAL A 280 5.68 14.64 23.67
N ASP A 281 5.90 15.30 24.80
CA ASP A 281 4.79 15.84 25.58
C ASP A 281 4.05 16.91 24.77
N LYS A 282 2.73 16.98 24.89
CA LYS A 282 1.93 17.97 24.14
C LYS A 282 2.39 19.42 24.35
N LYS A 283 2.89 19.75 25.52
CA LYS A 283 3.44 21.07 25.86
C LYS A 283 4.75 21.40 25.08
N ASP A 284 5.49 20.37 24.67
CA ASP A 284 6.77 20.51 23.98
C ASP A 284 6.61 20.55 22.45
N ILE A 285 5.38 20.29 21.92
CA ILE A 285 5.07 20.39 20.49
C ILE A 285 5.45 21.75 19.92
N ALA A 286 5.08 22.83 20.64
CA ALA A 286 5.39 24.19 20.22
C ALA A 286 6.92 24.46 20.14
N THR A 287 7.70 23.80 20.98
CA THR A 287 9.18 23.90 20.96
C THR A 287 9.78 23.18 19.74
N VAL A 288 9.25 22.00 19.41
CA VAL A 288 9.66 21.23 18.22
C VAL A 288 9.30 21.96 16.92
N ILE A 289 8.13 22.56 16.85
CA ILE A 289 7.70 23.34 15.67
C ILE A 289 8.47 24.66 15.58
N GLY A 290 8.63 25.34 16.72
CA GLY A 290 9.23 26.67 16.81
C GLY A 290 8.32 27.80 16.28
N LYS A 291 8.67 29.05 16.57
CA LYS A 291 7.92 30.23 16.13
C LYS A 291 7.82 30.27 14.59
N GLY A 292 6.60 30.19 14.05
CA GLY A 292 6.38 30.17 12.61
C GLY A 292 7.04 28.98 11.87
N GLY A 293 7.28 27.86 12.57
CA GLY A 293 7.89 26.66 11.99
C GLY A 293 9.41 26.75 11.81
N ALA A 294 10.12 27.68 12.47
CA ALA A 294 11.55 27.88 12.29
C ALA A 294 12.37 26.67 12.76
N THR A 295 12.04 26.10 13.94
CA THR A 295 12.80 24.96 14.49
C THR A 295 12.62 23.68 13.65
N ILE A 296 11.40 23.40 13.22
CA ILE A 296 11.19 22.20 12.37
C ILE A 296 11.90 22.34 11.03
N ARG A 297 11.97 23.54 10.44
CA ARG A 297 12.76 23.78 9.23
C ARG A 297 14.25 23.57 9.48
N GLU A 298 14.79 24.07 10.59
CA GLU A 298 16.18 23.87 11.00
C GLU A 298 16.53 22.37 11.15
N ILE A 299 15.61 21.59 11.76
CA ILE A 299 15.77 20.13 11.89
C ILE A 299 15.85 19.48 10.50
N VAL A 300 14.92 19.83 9.61
CA VAL A 300 14.85 19.29 8.24
C VAL A 300 16.10 19.65 7.43
N GLU A 301 16.54 20.89 7.47
CA GLU A 301 17.72 21.38 6.74
C GLU A 301 19.02 20.74 7.25
N THR A 302 19.16 20.59 8.57
CA THR A 302 20.39 20.05 9.19
C THR A 302 20.51 18.54 9.04
N SER A 303 19.39 17.81 9.10
CA SER A 303 19.37 16.35 9.08
C SER A 303 19.12 15.76 7.69
N GLY A 304 18.47 16.50 6.79
CA GLY A 304 17.97 15.98 5.52
C GLY A 304 16.74 15.07 5.69
N ALA A 305 16.21 14.94 6.93
CA ALA A 305 15.00 14.17 7.22
C ALA A 305 13.75 15.03 7.04
N LYS A 306 12.61 14.39 6.79
CA LYS A 306 11.28 15.01 6.89
C LYS A 306 10.72 14.75 8.29
N VAL A 307 10.06 15.74 8.86
CA VAL A 307 9.48 15.66 10.21
C VAL A 307 8.01 16.09 10.14
N ASP A 308 7.11 15.24 10.60
CA ASP A 308 5.68 15.52 10.73
C ASP A 308 5.29 15.45 12.22
N VAL A 309 4.58 16.47 12.70
CA VAL A 309 4.20 16.61 14.11
C VAL A 309 2.68 16.65 14.23
N LYS A 310 2.12 15.68 14.95
CA LYS A 310 0.69 15.63 15.22
C LYS A 310 0.35 16.29 16.56
N ASP A 311 -0.87 16.81 16.67
CA ASP A 311 -1.40 17.41 17.91
C ASP A 311 -1.48 16.41 19.09
N THR A 312 -1.35 15.11 18.82
CA THR A 312 -1.28 14.05 19.82
C THR A 312 0.06 13.99 20.55
N GLY A 313 1.11 14.65 20.02
CA GLY A 313 2.49 14.54 20.47
C GLY A 313 3.30 13.45 19.75
N GLU A 314 2.71 12.80 18.75
CA GLU A 314 3.44 11.90 17.86
C GLU A 314 4.25 12.73 16.84
N VAL A 315 5.54 12.48 16.80
CA VAL A 315 6.47 13.07 15.83
C VAL A 315 7.01 11.95 14.95
N THR A 316 6.64 12.00 13.69
CA THR A 316 7.11 11.05 12.67
C THR A 316 8.35 11.63 11.99
N VAL A 317 9.47 10.93 12.07
CA VAL A 317 10.72 11.28 11.41
C VAL A 317 10.99 10.28 10.30
N ALA A 318 11.14 10.74 9.07
CA ALA A 318 11.46 9.89 7.94
C ALA A 318 12.64 10.44 7.15
N ALA A 319 13.58 9.57 6.79
CA ALA A 319 14.78 9.94 6.07
C ALA A 319 15.18 8.87 5.04
N PRO A 320 15.97 9.22 4.03
CA PRO A 320 16.47 8.25 3.06
C PRO A 320 17.38 7.19 3.68
N ASP A 321 18.07 7.54 4.77
CA ASP A 321 19.03 6.67 5.48
C ASP A 321 18.91 6.81 7.01
N GLU A 322 19.58 5.88 7.73
CA GLU A 322 19.53 5.84 9.19
C GLU A 322 20.29 6.98 9.86
N GLU A 323 21.35 7.45 9.24
CA GLU A 323 22.16 8.55 9.79
C GLU A 323 21.35 9.85 9.84
N SER A 324 20.72 10.22 8.74
CA SER A 324 19.83 11.38 8.63
C SER A 324 18.65 11.28 9.60
N ARG A 325 18.03 10.09 9.72
CA ARG A 325 16.95 9.85 10.68
C ARG A 325 17.42 10.06 12.11
N ASN A 326 18.55 9.45 12.49
CA ASN A 326 19.08 9.53 13.84
C ASN A 326 19.47 10.96 14.22
N LYS A 327 20.10 11.72 13.31
CA LYS A 327 20.40 13.15 13.51
C LYS A 327 19.15 13.96 13.84
N ALA A 328 18.06 13.75 13.09
CA ALA A 328 16.80 14.44 13.37
C ALA A 328 16.21 14.06 14.74
N ILE A 329 16.23 12.77 15.07
CA ILE A 329 15.71 12.26 16.36
C ILE A 329 16.54 12.82 17.53
N GLU A 330 17.86 12.83 17.43
CA GLU A 330 18.74 13.40 18.43
C GLU A 330 18.50 14.89 18.60
N PHE A 331 18.33 15.62 17.50
CA PHE A 331 18.00 17.04 17.57
C PHE A 331 16.66 17.26 18.28
N ILE A 332 15.59 16.54 17.91
CA ILE A 332 14.31 16.65 18.59
C ILE A 332 14.42 16.31 20.07
N LYS A 333 15.11 15.21 20.41
CA LYS A 333 15.33 14.82 21.81
C LYS A 333 16.07 15.89 22.60
N SER A 334 17.06 16.55 21.99
CA SER A 334 17.79 17.63 22.66
C SER A 334 16.93 18.86 22.98
N LEU A 335 15.93 19.14 22.10
CA LEU A 335 15.00 20.27 22.30
C LEU A 335 14.01 20.04 23.43
N VAL A 336 13.60 18.79 23.65
CA VAL A 336 12.58 18.42 24.67
C VAL A 336 13.19 17.78 25.91
N ALA A 337 14.52 17.63 25.92
CA ALA A 337 15.22 17.08 27.09
C ALA A 337 14.98 17.95 28.32
N LYS A 338 14.65 17.31 29.43
CA LYS A 338 14.47 17.97 30.73
C LYS A 338 15.69 17.73 31.60
N PRO A 339 16.17 18.76 32.33
CA PRO A 339 17.28 18.57 33.24
C PRO A 339 16.88 17.59 34.37
N GLU A 340 17.75 16.62 34.62
CA GLU A 340 17.58 15.66 35.69
C GLU A 340 18.34 16.13 36.92
N MET A 341 17.64 16.16 38.06
CA MET A 341 18.26 16.54 39.36
C MET A 341 19.44 15.63 39.66
N GLY A 342 20.56 16.27 40.06
CA GLY A 342 21.80 15.58 40.42
C GLY A 342 22.71 15.17 39.27
N LYS A 343 22.27 15.30 38.02
CA LYS A 343 23.06 14.94 36.82
C LYS A 343 24.01 16.07 36.42
N ILE A 344 25.17 15.69 35.90
CA ILE A 344 26.17 16.63 35.43
C ILE A 344 26.08 16.75 33.92
N TYR A 345 26.03 17.98 33.42
CA TYR A 345 25.97 18.31 32.00
C TYR A 345 27.16 19.17 31.60
N LYS A 346 27.66 19.00 30.39
CA LYS A 346 28.60 19.96 29.77
C LYS A 346 27.77 21.09 29.19
N GLY A 347 28.16 22.31 29.46
CA GLY A 347 27.48 23.50 28.95
C GLY A 347 28.48 24.60 28.58
N LYS A 348 27.98 25.61 27.89
CA LYS A 348 28.75 26.78 27.48
C LYS A 348 28.19 28.03 28.17
N VAL A 349 29.06 28.84 28.74
CA VAL A 349 28.68 30.12 29.37
C VAL A 349 28.22 31.09 28.28
N VAL A 350 26.94 31.49 28.35
CA VAL A 350 26.31 32.38 27.34
C VAL A 350 26.23 33.82 27.82
N LYS A 351 26.17 34.05 29.16
CA LYS A 351 26.11 35.40 29.70
C LYS A 351 26.58 35.41 31.15
N ILE A 352 27.29 36.48 31.54
CA ILE A 352 27.73 36.70 32.89
C ILE A 352 26.97 37.86 33.49
N MET A 353 26.53 37.70 34.75
CA MET A 353 25.86 38.71 35.57
C MET A 353 26.57 38.82 36.91
N GLU A 354 26.31 39.88 37.70
CA GLU A 354 26.94 40.09 39.02
C GLU A 354 26.62 38.94 39.99
N PHE A 355 25.43 38.31 39.84
CA PHE A 355 24.93 37.25 40.76
C PHE A 355 25.21 35.82 40.26
N GLY A 356 25.79 35.66 39.06
CA GLY A 356 26.07 34.33 38.49
C GLY A 356 26.30 34.30 37.02
N ALA A 357 26.45 33.10 36.47
CA ALA A 357 26.64 32.85 35.03
C ALA A 357 25.48 32.04 34.46
N PHE A 358 24.97 32.44 33.30
CA PHE A 358 24.04 31.63 32.51
C PHE A 358 24.83 30.66 31.64
N VAL A 359 24.51 29.39 31.80
CA VAL A 359 25.17 28.31 31.09
C VAL A 359 24.14 27.60 30.23
N ASN A 360 24.35 27.55 28.93
CA ASN A 360 23.59 26.72 28.03
C ASN A 360 24.11 25.29 28.14
N PHE A 361 23.28 24.35 28.64
CA PHE A 361 23.73 22.97 28.95
C PHE A 361 22.89 21.87 28.36
N LEU A 362 21.70 22.21 27.82
CA LEU A 362 20.79 21.24 27.21
C LEU A 362 20.12 21.86 25.98
N GLY A 363 20.75 21.69 24.80
CA GLY A 363 20.23 22.26 23.58
C GLY A 363 20.03 23.77 23.65
N LYS A 364 18.79 24.26 23.73
CA LYS A 364 18.44 25.69 23.86
C LYS A 364 18.07 26.09 25.30
N GLN A 365 18.36 25.26 26.31
CA GLN A 365 18.05 25.56 27.71
C GLN A 365 19.24 26.19 28.43
N ASP A 366 19.00 27.34 29.05
CA ASP A 366 19.96 28.05 29.87
C ASP A 366 19.66 27.82 31.35
N GLY A 367 20.68 27.47 32.11
CA GLY A 367 20.60 27.37 33.56
C GLY A 367 21.44 28.47 34.23
N LEU A 368 21.00 28.94 35.37
CA LEU A 368 21.76 29.88 36.17
C LEU A 368 22.67 29.14 37.14
N VAL A 369 23.96 29.35 37.04
CA VAL A 369 24.93 28.98 38.07
C VAL A 369 25.15 30.21 38.98
N HIS A 370 24.59 30.15 40.20
CA HIS A 370 24.74 31.26 41.14
C HIS A 370 26.21 31.45 41.57
N ILE A 371 26.60 32.67 41.92
CA ILE A 371 27.99 33.01 42.30
C ILE A 371 28.53 32.12 43.42
N SER A 372 27.66 31.67 44.36
CA SER A 372 28.06 30.79 45.48
C SER A 372 28.42 29.37 45.04
N GLU A 373 28.00 28.95 43.82
CA GLU A 373 28.18 27.60 43.31
C GLU A 373 29.30 27.53 42.24
N LEU A 374 29.96 28.67 41.91
CA LEU A 374 31.02 28.72 40.89
C LEU A 374 32.34 28.14 41.38
N ALA A 375 32.61 28.22 42.69
CA ALA A 375 33.86 27.69 43.28
C ALA A 375 33.63 27.30 44.75
N SER A 376 34.51 26.43 45.26
CA SER A 376 34.52 26.06 46.70
C SER A 376 34.97 27.18 47.65
N LYS A 377 35.48 28.29 47.10
CA LYS A 377 35.89 29.50 47.86
C LYS A 377 34.97 30.66 47.48
N ARG A 378 34.84 31.64 48.39
CA ARG A 378 34.06 32.82 48.11
C ARG A 378 34.60 33.59 46.90
N VAL A 379 33.72 33.78 45.92
CA VAL A 379 34.02 34.47 44.65
C VAL A 379 33.55 35.93 44.80
N GLU A 380 34.41 36.90 44.49
CA GLU A 380 34.06 38.31 44.52
C GLU A 380 33.46 38.79 43.18
N LYS A 381 33.97 38.28 42.08
CA LYS A 381 33.45 38.61 40.72
C LYS A 381 33.34 37.32 39.88
N VAL A 382 32.21 37.13 39.23
CA VAL A 382 31.93 35.96 38.39
C VAL A 382 32.93 35.83 37.24
N GLY A 383 33.35 36.96 36.66
CA GLY A 383 34.32 37.04 35.57
C GLY A 383 35.75 36.60 35.91
N ASP A 384 36.08 36.44 37.21
CA ASP A 384 37.40 35.93 37.64
C ASP A 384 37.45 34.40 37.56
N ILE A 385 36.32 33.72 37.47
CA ILE A 385 36.21 32.24 37.45
C ILE A 385 35.84 31.75 36.04
N VAL A 386 34.87 32.39 35.38
CA VAL A 386 34.36 31.96 34.06
C VAL A 386 34.19 33.17 33.15
N LYS A 387 34.42 32.95 31.85
CA LYS A 387 34.20 33.94 30.78
C LYS A 387 33.11 33.52 29.84
N GLU A 388 32.46 34.47 29.17
CA GLU A 388 31.51 34.14 28.10
C GLU A 388 32.22 33.34 27.01
N GLY A 389 31.59 32.19 26.66
CA GLY A 389 32.14 31.23 25.69
C GLY A 389 32.89 30.05 26.33
N ASP A 390 33.17 30.05 27.63
CA ASP A 390 33.87 28.94 28.29
C ASP A 390 32.97 27.67 28.35
N GLU A 391 33.60 26.52 28.17
CA GLU A 391 32.96 25.21 28.40
C GLU A 391 33.11 24.80 29.86
N VAL A 392 31.99 24.55 30.51
CA VAL A 392 31.91 24.19 31.93
C VAL A 392 31.06 22.94 32.16
N SER A 393 31.35 22.22 33.24
CA SER A 393 30.51 21.11 33.69
C SER A 393 29.62 21.59 34.85
N VAL A 394 28.32 21.54 34.65
CA VAL A 394 27.32 21.99 35.64
C VAL A 394 26.49 20.84 36.15
N LYS A 395 26.20 20.82 37.47
CA LYS A 395 25.34 19.86 38.12
C LYS A 395 23.99 20.51 38.39
N VAL A 396 22.90 19.84 38.01
CA VAL A 396 21.53 20.32 38.30
C VAL A 396 21.23 20.07 39.77
N VAL A 397 20.95 21.15 40.49
CA VAL A 397 20.68 21.09 41.94
C VAL A 397 19.31 21.62 42.31
N GLY A 398 18.61 22.34 41.43
CA GLY A 398 17.27 22.87 41.60
C GLY A 398 16.76 23.59 40.37
#